data_0bdca1ba2b76ca9af4aeea92506ce6d4
#
_entry.id   0bdca1ba2b76ca9af4aeea92506ce6d4
#
_cell.length_a   1.000
_cell.length_b   1.000
_cell.length_c   1.000
_cell.angle_alpha   90.00
_cell.angle_beta   90.00
_cell.angle_gamma   90.00
#
_symmetry.space_group_name_H-M   'P 1'
#
loop_
_entity.id
_entity.type
_entity.pdbx_description
1 polymer ?
#
loop_
_entity_poly.entity_id
_entity_poly.type
_entity_poly.pdbx_seq_one_letter_code
_entity_poly.pdbx_strand_id
1 'polypeptide(L)'
;MSFGPARPLEQLYATRSSIKWRRYPADVLPVFVAEMDFDVEPAVLDRVAETLRNSDTGYLDSAGPLAPAFARFADESWGWEVDTDWVHLATDVTVGVVEALRLALPEAGGRVVLTPPVYPPFFEMIEEADAIAVTVPLLEHEGWALDLAGIEAAFAAGVDALLLCNPQN
;
A
#
# COMPACT_ATOMS: atom_id res chain seq x y z
N MET A 1 -0.95 -22.40 7.43
CA MET A 1 0.45 -22.03 7.74
C MET A 1 0.45 -21.43 9.14
N SER A 2 1.27 -21.93 10.07
CA SER A 2 1.43 -21.29 11.39
C SER A 2 2.68 -20.42 11.31
N PHE A 3 2.51 -19.12 11.48
CA PHE A 3 3.65 -18.24 11.68
C PHE A 3 4.40 -18.64 12.95
N GLY A 4 5.73 -18.63 12.90
CA GLY A 4 6.55 -18.76 14.09
C GLY A 4 6.28 -17.58 15.07
N PRO A 5 6.77 -17.66 16.32
CA PRO A 5 6.64 -16.56 17.25
C PRO A 5 7.42 -15.34 16.75
N ALA A 6 6.96 -14.15 17.14
CA ALA A 6 7.74 -12.93 16.93
C ALA A 6 9.10 -13.03 17.64
N ARG A 7 10.12 -12.39 17.09
CA ARG A 7 11.44 -12.33 17.74
C ARG A 7 11.38 -11.53 19.04
N PRO A 8 12.17 -11.92 20.07
CA PRO A 8 12.31 -11.11 21.26
C PRO A 8 12.79 -9.68 20.95
N LEU A 9 12.29 -8.69 21.68
CA LEU A 9 12.65 -7.27 21.48
C LEU A 9 14.16 -7.03 21.48
N GLU A 10 14.89 -7.68 22.37
CA GLU A 10 16.36 -7.57 22.45
C GLU A 10 17.02 -7.97 21.12
N GLN A 11 16.57 -9.05 20.50
CA GLN A 11 17.09 -9.48 19.18
C GLN A 11 16.72 -8.51 18.07
N LEU A 12 15.49 -7.98 18.09
CA LEU A 12 15.05 -6.99 17.11
C LEU A 12 15.91 -5.72 17.18
N TYR A 13 16.16 -5.19 18.38
CA TYR A 13 17.07 -4.07 18.58
C TYR A 13 18.52 -4.37 18.15
N ALA A 14 18.99 -5.59 18.36
CA ALA A 14 20.35 -5.97 17.99
C ALA A 14 20.56 -6.15 16.48
N THR A 15 19.53 -6.63 15.77
CA THR A 15 19.67 -7.10 14.37
C THR A 15 18.98 -6.21 13.33
N ARG A 16 17.97 -5.41 13.71
CA ARG A 16 17.22 -4.57 12.79
C ARG A 16 17.82 -3.16 12.74
N SER A 17 17.83 -2.57 11.55
CA SER A 17 18.38 -1.24 11.30
C SER A 17 17.34 -0.24 10.78
N SER A 18 16.10 -0.67 10.63
CA SER A 18 15.02 0.17 10.13
C SER A 18 14.67 1.31 11.08
N ILE A 19 13.91 2.28 10.57
CA ILE A 19 13.43 3.44 11.34
C ILE A 19 12.65 3.03 12.60
N LYS A 20 11.92 1.92 12.54
CA LYS A 20 11.18 1.36 13.68
C LYS A 20 12.09 1.13 14.88
N TRP A 21 13.30 0.59 14.66
CA TRP A 21 14.22 0.14 15.70
C TRP A 21 15.32 1.14 16.04
N ARG A 22 15.45 2.25 15.25
CA ARG A 22 16.58 3.19 15.40
C ARG A 22 16.17 4.62 15.71
N ARG A 23 14.90 4.98 15.54
CA ARG A 23 14.46 6.36 15.74
C ARG A 23 14.40 6.80 17.19
N TYR A 24 14.02 5.89 18.08
CA TYR A 24 13.85 6.15 19.51
C TYR A 24 14.78 5.29 20.35
N PRO A 25 15.06 5.70 21.62
CA PRO A 25 15.81 4.87 22.57
C PRO A 25 15.16 3.52 22.83
N ALA A 26 15.96 2.52 23.24
CA ALA A 26 15.51 1.14 23.40
C ALA A 26 14.50 0.91 24.56
N ASP A 27 14.30 1.88 25.43
CA ASP A 27 13.26 1.90 26.47
C ASP A 27 11.91 2.42 25.98
N VAL A 28 11.82 2.86 24.71
CA VAL A 28 10.59 3.29 24.05
C VAL A 28 10.10 2.20 23.12
N LEU A 29 8.90 1.65 23.40
CA LEU A 29 8.29 0.65 22.53
C LEU A 29 7.87 1.27 21.17
N PRO A 30 8.43 0.81 20.04
CA PRO A 30 8.16 1.40 18.74
C PRO A 30 6.87 0.82 18.12
N VAL A 31 5.77 1.57 18.19
CA VAL A 31 4.46 1.17 17.63
C VAL A 31 3.97 2.11 16.53
N PHE A 32 4.85 2.94 15.98
CA PHE A 32 4.49 3.99 15.01
C PHE A 32 4.65 3.58 13.52
N VAL A 33 5.21 2.39 13.27
CA VAL A 33 5.43 1.87 11.92
C VAL A 33 4.89 0.43 11.83
N ALA A 34 4.13 0.14 10.80
CA ALA A 34 3.57 -1.18 10.52
C ALA A 34 4.61 -2.15 9.94
N GLU A 35 5.73 -2.32 10.64
CA GLU A 35 6.78 -3.27 10.29
C GLU A 35 6.63 -4.54 11.14
N MET A 36 6.64 -5.71 10.49
CA MET A 36 6.47 -7.00 11.17
C MET A 36 7.70 -7.40 11.99
N ASP A 37 7.44 -8.00 13.17
CA ASP A 37 8.46 -8.51 14.07
C ASP A 37 8.72 -10.03 13.89
N PHE A 38 8.02 -10.61 12.95
CA PHE A 38 8.20 -12.01 12.55
C PHE A 38 9.36 -12.18 11.57
N ASP A 39 9.84 -13.41 11.46
CA ASP A 39 10.82 -13.76 10.44
C ASP A 39 10.16 -13.85 9.06
N VAL A 40 10.94 -13.55 8.04
CA VAL A 40 10.54 -13.81 6.66
C VAL A 40 10.45 -15.32 6.46
N GLU A 41 9.42 -15.79 5.78
CA GLU A 41 9.23 -17.20 5.44
C GLU A 41 10.50 -17.78 4.77
N PRO A 42 11.05 -18.90 5.25
CA PRO A 42 12.28 -19.47 4.72
C PRO A 42 12.26 -19.68 3.20
N ALA A 43 11.15 -20.12 2.63
CA ALA A 43 11.03 -20.33 1.18
C ALA A 43 11.22 -19.03 0.39
N VAL A 44 10.79 -17.88 0.93
CA VAL A 44 11.02 -16.55 0.33
C VAL A 44 12.49 -16.17 0.42
N LEU A 45 13.12 -16.36 1.58
CA LEU A 45 14.55 -16.09 1.78
C LEU A 45 15.41 -16.94 0.84
N ASP A 46 15.13 -18.24 0.74
CA ASP A 46 15.87 -19.15 -0.12
C ASP A 46 15.77 -18.75 -1.59
N ARG A 47 14.57 -18.37 -2.05
CA ARG A 47 14.36 -17.91 -3.43
C ARG A 47 15.10 -16.62 -3.75
N VAL A 48 15.05 -15.63 -2.86
CA VAL A 48 15.80 -14.38 -3.02
C VAL A 48 17.31 -14.64 -3.03
N ALA A 49 17.81 -15.48 -2.11
CA ALA A 49 19.21 -15.82 -2.03
C ALA A 49 19.70 -16.58 -3.28
N GLU A 50 18.90 -17.46 -3.85
CA GLU A 50 19.19 -18.16 -5.11
C GLU A 50 19.34 -17.18 -6.27
N THR A 51 18.39 -16.27 -6.44
CA THR A 51 18.41 -15.23 -7.49
C THR A 51 19.69 -14.39 -7.39
N LEU A 52 20.05 -13.95 -6.17
CA LEU A 52 21.28 -13.19 -5.94
C LEU A 52 22.55 -13.99 -6.23
N ARG A 53 22.61 -15.28 -5.81
CA ARG A 53 23.77 -16.15 -6.12
C ARG A 53 23.97 -16.35 -7.61
N ASN A 54 22.88 -16.37 -8.37
CA ASN A 54 22.93 -16.47 -9.83
C ASN A 54 23.23 -15.14 -10.52
N SER A 55 23.38 -14.04 -9.75
CA SER A 55 23.55 -12.69 -10.28
C SER A 55 22.42 -12.25 -11.22
N ASP A 56 21.23 -12.81 -11.01
CA ASP A 56 20.04 -12.50 -11.81
C ASP A 56 19.39 -11.22 -11.30
N THR A 57 20.00 -10.10 -11.64
CA THR A 57 19.63 -8.73 -11.21
C THR A 57 19.38 -7.81 -12.43
N GLY A 58 18.98 -8.41 -13.55
CA GLY A 58 18.73 -7.71 -14.81
C GLY A 58 17.41 -6.94 -14.83
N TYR A 59 17.13 -6.36 -15.98
CA TYR A 59 15.86 -5.66 -16.23
C TYR A 59 14.71 -6.65 -16.39
N LEU A 60 13.55 -6.26 -15.91
CA LEU A 60 12.29 -6.98 -16.14
C LEU A 60 11.59 -6.42 -17.37
N ASP A 61 11.14 -7.31 -18.24
CA ASP A 61 10.35 -6.98 -19.42
C ASP A 61 8.84 -6.90 -19.10
N SER A 62 8.42 -7.65 -18.10
CA SER A 62 7.00 -7.78 -17.69
C SER A 62 6.90 -8.21 -16.23
N ALA A 63 5.67 -8.38 -15.72
CA ALA A 63 5.44 -8.96 -14.40
C ALA A 63 5.88 -10.44 -14.31
N GLY A 64 6.21 -11.08 -15.44
CA GLY A 64 6.72 -12.44 -15.50
C GLY A 64 5.86 -13.45 -14.73
N PRO A 65 6.46 -14.35 -13.94
CA PRO A 65 5.73 -15.39 -13.20
C PRO A 65 4.85 -14.84 -12.07
N LEU A 66 4.99 -13.56 -11.70
CA LEU A 66 4.14 -12.92 -10.68
C LEU A 66 2.71 -12.79 -11.18
N ALA A 67 2.48 -12.39 -12.44
CA ALA A 67 1.13 -12.18 -12.98
C ALA A 67 0.24 -13.42 -12.89
N PRO A 68 0.64 -14.62 -13.39
CA PRO A 68 -0.19 -15.82 -13.23
C PRO A 68 -0.27 -16.31 -11.78
N ALA A 69 0.75 -16.05 -10.95
CA ALA A 69 0.68 -16.40 -9.52
C ALA A 69 -0.34 -15.51 -8.78
N PHE A 70 -0.37 -14.21 -9.09
CA PHE A 70 -1.34 -13.28 -8.54
C PHE A 70 -2.76 -13.60 -9.02
N ALA A 71 -2.96 -13.87 -10.32
CA ALA A 71 -4.26 -14.22 -10.87
C ALA A 71 -4.85 -15.46 -10.18
N ARG A 72 -4.04 -16.51 -9.98
CA ARG A 72 -4.47 -17.70 -9.23
C ARG A 72 -4.83 -17.38 -7.78
N PHE A 73 -4.01 -16.59 -7.09
CA PHE A 73 -4.27 -16.19 -5.71
C PHE A 73 -5.55 -15.37 -5.59
N ALA A 74 -5.80 -14.45 -6.52
CA ALA A 74 -7.00 -13.62 -6.56
C ALA A 74 -8.27 -14.44 -6.78
N ASP A 75 -8.22 -15.41 -7.70
CA ASP A 75 -9.31 -16.33 -7.95
C ASP A 75 -9.60 -17.22 -6.71
N GLU A 76 -8.57 -17.88 -6.18
CA GLU A 76 -8.71 -18.78 -5.02
C GLU A 76 -9.16 -18.05 -3.74
N SER A 77 -8.72 -16.79 -3.53
CA SER A 77 -8.98 -16.05 -2.30
C SER A 77 -10.23 -15.18 -2.35
N TRP A 78 -10.55 -14.66 -3.52
CA TRP A 78 -11.60 -13.63 -3.68
C TRP A 78 -12.59 -13.92 -4.81
N GLY A 79 -12.41 -14.99 -5.60
CA GLY A 79 -13.19 -15.27 -6.80
C GLY A 79 -13.02 -14.18 -7.87
N TRP A 80 -11.87 -13.51 -7.91
CA TRP A 80 -11.58 -12.45 -8.84
C TRP A 80 -10.75 -12.96 -10.01
N GLU A 81 -11.36 -13.00 -11.20
CA GLU A 81 -10.65 -13.31 -12.44
C GLU A 81 -9.80 -12.09 -12.86
N VAL A 82 -8.49 -12.26 -12.83
CA VAL A 82 -7.51 -11.25 -13.22
C VAL A 82 -6.92 -11.61 -14.58
N ASP A 83 -7.03 -10.70 -15.55
CA ASP A 83 -6.30 -10.82 -16.80
C ASP A 83 -4.81 -10.50 -16.56
N THR A 84 -3.96 -11.48 -16.81
CA THR A 84 -2.52 -11.38 -16.55
C THR A 84 -1.82 -10.31 -17.40
N ASP A 85 -2.39 -9.97 -18.56
CA ASP A 85 -1.84 -8.94 -19.45
C ASP A 85 -2.01 -7.52 -18.88
N TRP A 86 -2.90 -7.37 -17.88
CA TRP A 86 -3.15 -6.09 -17.21
C TRP A 86 -2.38 -5.94 -15.88
N VAL A 87 -1.55 -6.93 -15.54
CA VAL A 87 -0.72 -6.87 -14.34
C VAL A 87 0.58 -6.14 -14.64
N HIS A 88 0.73 -4.98 -14.06
CA HIS A 88 1.93 -4.15 -14.19
C HIS A 88 2.63 -3.99 -12.83
N LEU A 89 3.94 -3.78 -12.87
CA LEU A 89 4.75 -3.57 -11.67
C LEU A 89 4.97 -2.07 -11.44
N ALA A 90 4.80 -1.64 -10.21
CA ALA A 90 5.24 -0.36 -9.71
C ALA A 90 6.31 -0.57 -8.64
N THR A 91 7.12 0.44 -8.37
CA THR A 91 8.17 0.38 -7.34
C THR A 91 7.58 0.09 -5.96
N ASP A 92 6.45 0.72 -5.65
CA ASP A 92 5.65 0.53 -4.45
C ASP A 92 4.22 1.03 -4.66
N VAL A 93 3.38 0.89 -3.63
CA VAL A 93 1.97 1.30 -3.68
C VAL A 93 1.83 2.83 -3.85
N THR A 94 2.71 3.62 -3.22
CA THR A 94 2.69 5.08 -3.32
C THR A 94 2.87 5.53 -4.76
N VAL A 95 3.93 5.04 -5.43
CA VAL A 95 4.19 5.30 -6.85
C VAL A 95 3.03 4.81 -7.71
N GLY A 96 2.50 3.61 -7.43
CA GLY A 96 1.35 3.07 -8.16
C GLY A 96 0.12 3.96 -8.07
N VAL A 97 -0.20 4.52 -6.89
CA VAL A 97 -1.33 5.45 -6.69
C VAL A 97 -1.09 6.76 -7.42
N VAL A 98 0.11 7.35 -7.29
CA VAL A 98 0.44 8.63 -7.96
C VAL A 98 0.31 8.50 -9.48
N GLU A 99 0.86 7.45 -10.07
CA GLU A 99 0.78 7.23 -11.52
C GLU A 99 -0.66 6.90 -11.98
N ALA A 100 -1.42 6.15 -11.18
CA ALA A 100 -2.84 5.91 -11.46
C ALA A 100 -3.66 7.22 -11.43
N LEU A 101 -3.40 8.11 -10.47
CA LEU A 101 -4.03 9.43 -10.42
C LEU A 101 -3.64 10.28 -11.63
N ARG A 102 -2.37 10.33 -12.01
CA ARG A 102 -1.90 11.05 -13.20
C ARG A 102 -2.56 10.58 -14.50
N LEU A 103 -2.85 9.30 -14.59
CA LEU A 103 -3.55 8.73 -15.75
C LEU A 103 -5.06 8.98 -15.74
N ALA A 104 -5.67 9.01 -14.55
CA ALA A 104 -7.13 9.10 -14.39
C ALA A 104 -7.65 10.55 -14.33
N LEU A 105 -6.81 11.47 -13.89
CA LEU A 105 -7.20 12.87 -13.70
C LEU A 105 -7.00 13.69 -14.98
N PRO A 106 -7.77 14.79 -15.16
CA PRO A 106 -7.47 15.79 -16.19
C PRO A 106 -6.08 16.40 -15.92
N GLU A 107 -5.49 17.01 -16.97
CA GLU A 107 -4.23 17.74 -16.82
C GLU A 107 -4.31 18.72 -15.63
N ALA A 108 -3.19 18.96 -14.97
CA ALA A 108 -2.96 19.69 -13.71
C ALA A 108 -4.19 20.34 -13.02
N GLY A 109 -4.41 20.00 -11.78
CA GLY A 109 -5.47 20.58 -10.95
C GLY A 109 -6.71 19.69 -10.77
N GLY A 110 -6.63 18.40 -11.12
CA GLY A 110 -7.68 17.41 -10.82
C GLY A 110 -8.00 17.37 -9.32
N ARG A 111 -9.25 17.11 -8.96
CA ARG A 111 -9.74 17.11 -7.59
C ARG A 111 -10.05 15.69 -7.14
N VAL A 112 -9.51 15.30 -5.97
CA VAL A 112 -9.62 13.92 -5.45
C VAL A 112 -10.24 13.92 -4.06
N VAL A 113 -11.34 13.20 -3.87
CA VAL A 113 -11.91 12.98 -2.52
C VAL A 113 -11.00 12.10 -1.70
N LEU A 114 -10.75 12.53 -0.46
CA LEU A 114 -10.22 11.72 0.63
C LEU A 114 -11.21 11.64 1.79
N THR A 115 -11.21 10.53 2.51
CA THR A 115 -12.13 10.25 3.62
C THR A 115 -11.37 10.17 4.95
N PRO A 116 -10.93 11.30 5.53
CA PRO A 116 -10.23 11.29 6.81
C PRO A 116 -11.17 10.92 7.99
N PRO A 117 -10.59 10.36 9.11
CA PRO A 117 -9.16 10.08 9.28
C PRO A 117 -8.69 8.97 8.38
N VAL A 118 -7.52 9.16 7.75
CA VAL A 118 -6.94 8.24 6.78
C VAL A 118 -5.41 8.31 6.87
N TYR A 119 -4.73 7.32 6.35
CA TYR A 119 -3.28 7.26 6.26
C TYR A 119 -2.69 8.57 5.68
N PRO A 120 -1.91 9.33 6.47
CA PRO A 120 -1.50 10.69 6.10
C PRO A 120 -0.80 10.82 4.74
N PRO A 121 0.06 9.86 4.31
CA PRO A 121 0.70 9.92 2.99
C PRO A 121 -0.26 9.99 1.79
N PHE A 122 -1.54 9.70 1.93
CA PHE A 122 -2.49 9.87 0.82
C PHE A 122 -2.65 11.33 0.40
N PHE A 123 -2.49 12.28 1.32
CA PHE A 123 -2.46 13.71 0.98
C PHE A 123 -1.25 14.04 0.12
N GLU A 124 -0.08 13.50 0.50
CA GLU A 124 1.18 13.68 -0.24
C GLU A 124 1.10 13.05 -1.65
N MET A 125 0.45 11.88 -1.79
CA MET A 125 0.25 11.23 -3.09
C MET A 125 -0.61 12.07 -4.03
N ILE A 126 -1.65 12.72 -3.52
CA ILE A 126 -2.51 13.60 -4.31
C ILE A 126 -1.74 14.85 -4.74
N GLU A 127 -0.97 15.46 -3.84
CA GLU A 127 -0.12 16.60 -4.14
C GLU A 127 0.95 16.24 -5.19
N GLU A 128 1.61 15.10 -5.05
CA GLU A 128 2.61 14.59 -6.01
C GLU A 128 2.02 14.31 -7.40
N ALA A 129 0.73 14.00 -7.47
CA ALA A 129 -0.01 13.85 -8.73
C ALA A 129 -0.48 15.19 -9.33
N ASP A 130 -0.03 16.34 -8.82
CA ASP A 130 -0.48 17.68 -9.20
C ASP A 130 -1.99 17.88 -9.04
N ALA A 131 -2.61 17.20 -8.08
CA ALA A 131 -4.05 17.22 -7.81
C ALA A 131 -4.38 17.92 -6.47
N ILE A 132 -5.66 18.20 -6.26
CA ILE A 132 -6.18 18.88 -5.08
C ILE A 132 -7.01 17.92 -4.24
N ALA A 133 -6.62 17.74 -2.98
CA ALA A 133 -7.40 16.94 -2.05
C ALA A 133 -8.69 17.66 -1.62
N VAL A 134 -9.81 16.97 -1.72
CA VAL A 134 -11.13 17.40 -1.21
C VAL A 134 -11.53 16.44 -0.11
N THR A 135 -11.65 16.91 1.12
CA THR A 135 -11.96 16.04 2.26
C THR A 135 -13.45 15.87 2.46
N VAL A 136 -13.89 14.61 2.55
CA VAL A 136 -15.21 14.21 3.03
C VAL A 136 -14.99 13.28 4.22
N PRO A 137 -15.02 13.78 5.47
CA PRO A 137 -14.70 13.00 6.65
C PRO A 137 -15.63 11.80 6.83
N LEU A 138 -15.07 10.74 7.41
CA LEU A 138 -15.89 9.60 7.87
C LEU A 138 -16.87 10.03 8.95
N LEU A 139 -18.02 9.36 9.03
CA LEU A 139 -19.06 9.59 10.02
C LEU A 139 -18.71 8.87 11.33
N GLU A 140 -18.06 9.58 12.26
CA GLU A 140 -17.66 9.04 13.55
C GLU A 140 -18.85 8.47 14.34
N HIS A 141 -19.97 9.19 14.34
CA HIS A 141 -21.19 8.81 15.06
C HIS A 141 -21.90 7.58 14.45
N GLU A 142 -21.51 7.16 13.25
CA GLU A 142 -21.98 5.96 12.56
C GLU A 142 -20.92 4.86 12.51
N GLY A 143 -19.98 4.85 13.47
CA GLY A 143 -18.91 3.85 13.54
C GLY A 143 -17.85 4.01 12.44
N TRP A 144 -17.54 5.24 12.08
CA TRP A 144 -16.56 5.58 11.04
C TRP A 144 -16.97 5.14 9.64
N ALA A 145 -18.27 5.14 9.36
CA ALA A 145 -18.81 4.84 8.05
C ALA A 145 -18.44 5.90 7.02
N LEU A 146 -18.45 5.52 5.73
CA LEU A 146 -18.31 6.48 4.64
C LEU A 146 -19.53 7.39 4.57
N ASP A 147 -19.30 8.70 4.48
CA ASP A 147 -20.34 9.67 4.14
C ASP A 147 -20.64 9.62 2.64
N LEU A 148 -21.48 8.67 2.24
CA LEU A 148 -21.84 8.49 0.84
C LEU A 148 -22.53 9.71 0.24
N ALA A 149 -23.35 10.42 1.05
CA ALA A 149 -24.02 11.64 0.60
C ALA A 149 -23.03 12.79 0.38
N GLY A 150 -22.05 12.93 1.28
CA GLY A 150 -20.96 13.90 1.11
C GLY A 150 -20.07 13.60 -0.09
N ILE A 151 -19.77 12.32 -0.35
CA ILE A 151 -19.02 11.88 -1.53
C ILE A 151 -19.81 12.17 -2.81
N GLU A 152 -21.09 11.83 -2.86
CA GLU A 152 -21.98 12.14 -3.99
C GLU A 152 -22.03 13.64 -4.27
N ALA A 153 -22.19 14.46 -3.21
CA ALA A 153 -22.19 15.92 -3.34
C ALA A 153 -20.86 16.46 -3.88
N ALA A 154 -19.71 15.87 -3.46
CA ALA A 154 -18.40 16.26 -3.98
C ALA A 154 -18.28 15.96 -5.48
N PHE A 155 -18.71 14.78 -5.93
CA PHE A 155 -18.75 14.47 -7.36
C PHE A 155 -19.70 15.38 -8.14
N ALA A 156 -20.88 15.67 -7.59
CA ALA A 156 -21.83 16.63 -8.19
C ALA A 156 -21.23 18.05 -8.31
N ALA A 157 -20.29 18.41 -7.43
CA ALA A 157 -19.55 19.68 -7.45
C ALA A 157 -18.29 19.62 -8.36
N GLY A 158 -18.09 18.55 -9.13
CA GLY A 158 -17.02 18.44 -10.12
C GLY A 158 -15.70 17.91 -9.55
N VAL A 159 -15.73 17.03 -8.56
CA VAL A 159 -14.57 16.24 -8.15
C VAL A 159 -14.38 15.10 -9.15
N ASP A 160 -13.12 14.80 -9.50
CA ASP A 160 -12.78 13.89 -10.59
C ASP A 160 -12.62 12.43 -10.14
N ALA A 161 -12.14 12.22 -8.90
CA ALA A 161 -11.83 10.89 -8.40
C ALA A 161 -12.05 10.77 -6.87
N LEU A 162 -12.13 9.53 -6.39
CA LEU A 162 -12.07 9.16 -4.99
C LEU A 162 -10.87 8.24 -4.76
N LEU A 163 -9.98 8.61 -3.85
CA LEU A 163 -8.94 7.73 -3.35
C LEU A 163 -9.42 7.06 -2.07
N LEU A 164 -9.87 5.81 -2.21
CA LEU A 164 -10.45 5.01 -1.13
C LEU A 164 -9.40 4.16 -0.44
N CYS A 165 -9.34 4.24 0.88
CA CYS A 165 -8.58 3.30 1.72
C CYS A 165 -9.52 2.20 2.24
N ASN A 166 -9.29 0.95 1.80
CA ASN A 166 -10.11 -0.18 2.22
C ASN A 166 -9.26 -1.45 2.39
N PRO A 167 -9.16 -2.06 3.58
CA PRO A 167 -9.71 -1.54 4.86
C PRO A 167 -9.14 -0.17 5.23
N GLN A 168 -9.94 0.61 6.00
CA GLN A 168 -9.55 1.95 6.43
C GLN A 168 -8.32 1.91 7.35
N ASN A 169 -7.34 2.74 7.05
CA ASN A 169 -6.12 2.92 7.85
C ASN A 169 -5.94 4.38 8.25
#